data_434aacbb2b635f66f7ef7dc295b5e3d4
#
_entry.id   434aacbb2b635f66f7ef7dc295b5e3d4
#
_cell.length_a   1.000
_cell.length_b   1.000
_cell.length_c   1.000
_cell.angle_alpha   90.00
_cell.angle_beta   90.00
_cell.angle_gamma   90.00
#
_symmetry.space_group_name_H-M   'P 1'
#
loop_
_entity.id
_entity.type
_entity.pdbx_description
1 polymer ?
#
loop_
_entity_poly.entity_id
_entity_poly.type
_entity_poly.pdbx_seq_one_letter_code
_entity_poly.pdbx_strand_id
1 'polypeptide(L)'
;MASTCPKCHRVLEDDSVCCADIKYTWKCRSCGKLSTGFIIPYGRCFLCGGENELNCDYAGPRPDLVAIVQEAVRYEIDMYQFYRFGMERTTDTVLRAVLEELYHKEEDHIAELEEKYHMHLDPGMLDLPEQAGQIVSQWIFQGIDFEQSEGHILEVYDRAIVMERRTCERFRELANVLPPGPHREVYSELAAEEEDHVSILETEREQFLNK
;
A
#
# COMPACT_ATOMS: atom_id res chain seq x y z
N MET A 1 23.78 11.70 -20.27
CA MET A 1 22.59 12.22 -21.00
C MET A 1 21.39 11.75 -20.21
N ALA A 2 20.57 12.66 -19.75
CA ALA A 2 19.33 12.31 -19.06
C ALA A 2 18.45 11.48 -20.02
N SER A 3 18.05 10.28 -19.60
CA SER A 3 17.08 9.48 -20.33
C SER A 3 15.66 9.95 -20.01
N THR A 4 14.72 9.70 -20.90
CA THR A 4 13.33 10.09 -20.71
C THR A 4 12.48 8.82 -20.66
N CYS A 5 11.59 8.72 -19.69
CA CYS A 5 10.67 7.59 -19.59
C CYS A 5 9.80 7.50 -20.86
N PRO A 6 9.77 6.36 -21.56
CA PRO A 6 8.99 6.22 -22.78
C PRO A 6 7.47 6.22 -22.54
N LYS A 7 7.02 5.97 -21.30
CA LYS A 7 5.60 5.92 -20.94
C LYS A 7 5.06 7.27 -20.49
N CYS A 8 5.73 7.94 -19.53
CA CYS A 8 5.25 9.20 -18.95
C CYS A 8 6.03 10.44 -19.38
N HIS A 9 7.08 10.28 -20.19
CA HIS A 9 7.95 11.34 -20.72
C HIS A 9 8.69 12.17 -19.66
N ARG A 10 8.76 11.72 -18.40
CA ARG A 10 9.57 12.34 -17.35
C ARG A 10 11.06 12.12 -17.63
N VAL A 11 11.88 13.11 -17.29
CA VAL A 11 13.33 12.97 -17.31
C VAL A 11 13.75 12.04 -16.19
N LEU A 12 14.58 11.04 -16.50
CA LEU A 12 15.10 10.08 -15.54
C LEU A 12 16.50 10.53 -15.12
N GLU A 13 16.68 10.77 -13.84
CA GLU A 13 17.94 11.04 -13.19
C GLU A 13 18.59 9.73 -12.72
N ASP A 14 19.82 9.80 -12.18
CA ASP A 14 20.58 8.59 -11.81
C ASP A 14 19.92 7.76 -10.68
N ASP A 15 19.06 8.38 -9.87
CA ASP A 15 18.29 7.76 -8.78
C ASP A 15 16.82 7.46 -9.14
N SER A 16 16.42 7.76 -10.36
CA SER A 16 15.06 7.50 -10.83
C SER A 16 14.76 6.01 -10.96
N VAL A 17 13.54 5.63 -10.57
CA VAL A 17 12.95 4.33 -10.87
C VAL A 17 11.88 4.52 -11.94
N CYS A 18 12.07 3.92 -13.10
CA CYS A 18 11.09 4.04 -14.17
C CYS A 18 10.16 2.84 -14.20
N CYS A 19 8.90 3.04 -13.86
CA CYS A 19 7.86 2.01 -13.87
C CYS A 19 7.60 1.42 -15.26
N ALA A 20 7.96 2.12 -16.34
CA ALA A 20 7.79 1.62 -17.72
C ALA A 20 8.76 0.47 -18.05
N ASP A 21 9.94 0.50 -17.43
CA ASP A 21 10.99 -0.50 -17.66
C ASP A 21 10.92 -1.65 -16.67
N ILE A 22 10.16 -1.50 -15.58
CA ILE A 22 9.99 -2.52 -14.55
C ILE A 22 8.79 -3.39 -14.90
N LYS A 23 9.07 -4.58 -15.38
CA LYS A 23 8.05 -5.59 -15.72
C LYS A 23 8.23 -6.81 -14.83
N TYR A 24 7.53 -6.81 -13.71
CA TYR A 24 7.39 -8.01 -12.92
C TYR A 24 6.32 -8.91 -13.52
N THR A 25 6.57 -10.21 -13.51
CA THR A 25 5.59 -11.23 -13.80
C THR A 25 5.27 -11.97 -12.52
N TRP A 26 4.01 -11.96 -12.15
CA TRP A 26 3.46 -12.62 -10.97
C TRP A 26 2.70 -13.87 -11.39
N LYS A 27 2.86 -14.95 -10.66
CA LYS A 27 2.13 -16.20 -10.87
C LYS A 27 1.28 -16.53 -9.67
N CYS A 28 -0.01 -16.74 -9.89
CA CYS A 28 -0.89 -17.20 -8.83
C CYS A 28 -0.59 -18.67 -8.46
N ARG A 29 -0.33 -18.94 -7.18
CA ARG A 29 -0.08 -20.28 -6.66
C ARG A 29 -1.30 -21.21 -6.78
N SER A 30 -2.52 -20.65 -6.73
CA SER A 30 -3.76 -21.42 -6.74
C SER A 30 -4.27 -21.72 -8.13
N CYS A 31 -4.34 -20.73 -9.05
CA CYS A 31 -4.94 -20.92 -10.38
C CYS A 31 -3.95 -20.84 -11.54
N GLY A 32 -2.66 -20.54 -11.28
CA GLY A 32 -1.61 -20.45 -12.28
C GLY A 32 -1.67 -19.21 -13.18
N LYS A 33 -2.62 -18.28 -12.94
CA LYS A 33 -2.74 -17.05 -13.74
C LYS A 33 -1.43 -16.27 -13.65
N LEU A 34 -0.94 -15.82 -14.79
CA LEU A 34 0.13 -14.83 -14.88
C LEU A 34 -0.47 -13.43 -14.93
N SER A 35 0.12 -12.53 -14.18
CA SER A 35 -0.20 -11.11 -14.17
C SER A 35 1.09 -10.31 -14.30
N THR A 36 1.02 -9.15 -14.93
CA THR A 36 2.19 -8.27 -15.10
C THR A 36 1.90 -6.95 -14.43
N GLY A 37 2.85 -6.43 -13.66
CA GLY A 37 2.74 -5.14 -12.98
C GLY A 37 3.88 -4.91 -12.03
N PHE A 38 4.04 -3.67 -11.58
CA PHE A 38 5.05 -3.31 -10.58
C PHE A 38 4.72 -3.93 -9.22
N ILE A 39 3.45 -3.84 -8.82
CA ILE A 39 2.90 -4.38 -7.57
C ILE A 39 1.55 -5.03 -7.86
N ILE A 40 1.14 -5.93 -6.99
CA ILE A 40 -0.22 -6.45 -6.91
C ILE A 40 -0.70 -6.23 -5.48
N PRO A 41 -1.76 -5.43 -5.26
CA PRO A 41 -2.29 -5.16 -3.92
C PRO A 41 -2.52 -6.45 -3.12
N TYR A 42 -2.06 -6.46 -1.86
CA TYR A 42 -2.10 -7.61 -0.96
C TYR A 42 -1.47 -8.90 -1.50
N GLY A 43 -0.73 -8.84 -2.61
CA GLY A 43 -0.18 -10.03 -3.26
C GLY A 43 -1.24 -11.03 -3.75
N ARG A 44 -2.49 -10.59 -3.95
CA ARG A 44 -3.62 -11.47 -4.27
C ARG A 44 -3.96 -11.51 -5.76
N CYS A 45 -4.34 -12.68 -6.23
CA CYS A 45 -4.79 -12.88 -7.60
C CYS A 45 -6.18 -12.28 -7.81
N PHE A 46 -6.32 -11.40 -8.79
CA PHE A 46 -7.58 -10.76 -9.14
C PHE A 46 -8.62 -11.69 -9.78
N LEU A 47 -8.24 -12.94 -10.06
CA LEU A 47 -9.17 -13.95 -10.60
C LEU A 47 -9.75 -14.87 -9.51
N CYS A 48 -8.95 -15.26 -8.52
CA CYS A 48 -9.36 -16.27 -7.54
C CYS A 48 -9.01 -15.95 -6.09
N GLY A 49 -8.39 -14.80 -5.80
CA GLY A 49 -7.96 -14.41 -4.46
C GLY A 49 -6.75 -15.19 -3.90
N GLY A 50 -6.21 -16.15 -4.65
CA GLY A 50 -5.03 -16.91 -4.24
C GLY A 50 -3.76 -16.05 -4.19
N GLU A 51 -2.74 -16.48 -3.45
CA GLU A 51 -1.46 -15.78 -3.35
C GLU A 51 -0.74 -15.74 -4.70
N ASN A 52 -0.16 -14.57 -5.01
CA ASN A 52 0.78 -14.42 -6.11
C ASN A 52 2.21 -14.58 -5.60
N GLU A 53 3.05 -15.16 -6.44
CA GLU A 53 4.49 -15.22 -6.26
C GLU A 53 5.19 -14.52 -7.43
N LEU A 54 6.33 -13.94 -7.18
CA LEU A 54 7.16 -13.35 -8.22
C LEU A 54 7.69 -14.46 -9.14
N ASN A 55 7.37 -14.35 -10.43
CA ASN A 55 7.78 -15.34 -11.42
C ASN A 55 9.02 -14.92 -12.22
N CYS A 56 9.34 -13.62 -12.27
CA CYS A 56 10.59 -13.12 -12.80
C CYS A 56 10.99 -11.82 -12.07
N ASP A 57 12.29 -11.69 -11.80
CA ASP A 57 12.84 -10.55 -11.09
C ASP A 57 13.22 -9.42 -12.06
N TYR A 58 13.30 -8.21 -11.50
CA TYR A 58 13.85 -7.06 -12.18
C TYR A 58 15.37 -7.25 -12.38
N ALA A 59 15.83 -7.09 -13.62
CA ALA A 59 17.23 -7.23 -14.00
C ALA A 59 17.88 -5.88 -14.40
N GLY A 60 17.31 -4.76 -13.96
CA GLY A 60 17.82 -3.42 -14.27
C GLY A 60 19.07 -3.04 -13.47
N PRO A 61 19.58 -1.81 -13.68
CA PRO A 61 20.86 -1.36 -13.12
C PRO A 61 20.85 -1.14 -11.59
N ARG A 62 19.69 -1.03 -10.96
CA ARG A 62 19.55 -0.74 -9.52
C ARG A 62 18.49 -1.63 -8.86
N PRO A 63 18.70 -2.96 -8.83
CA PRO A 63 17.71 -3.90 -8.29
C PRO A 63 17.40 -3.65 -6.80
N ASP A 64 18.40 -3.23 -6.02
CA ASP A 64 18.26 -3.01 -4.58
C ASP A 64 17.31 -1.85 -4.29
N LEU A 65 17.50 -0.73 -5.00
CA LEU A 65 16.63 0.44 -4.86
C LEU A 65 15.20 0.13 -5.35
N VAL A 66 15.08 -0.55 -6.48
CA VAL A 66 13.78 -0.95 -7.01
C VAL A 66 13.02 -1.82 -6.03
N ALA A 67 13.69 -2.79 -5.40
CA ALA A 67 13.06 -3.67 -4.42
C ALA A 67 12.57 -2.89 -3.18
N ILE A 68 13.38 -1.94 -2.68
CA ILE A 68 13.04 -1.09 -1.54
C ILE A 68 11.82 -0.20 -1.87
N VAL A 69 11.84 0.49 -3.00
CA VAL A 69 10.74 1.36 -3.44
C VAL A 69 9.47 0.53 -3.69
N GLN A 70 9.60 -0.64 -4.33
CA GLN A 70 8.47 -1.54 -4.55
C GLN A 70 7.84 -1.98 -3.24
N GLU A 71 8.64 -2.25 -2.23
CA GLU A 71 8.15 -2.66 -0.92
C GLU A 71 7.39 -1.53 -0.23
N ALA A 72 7.93 -0.30 -0.22
CA ALA A 72 7.25 0.85 0.36
C ALA A 72 5.91 1.11 -0.33
N VAL A 73 5.93 1.28 -1.64
CA VAL A 73 4.70 1.51 -2.42
C VAL A 73 3.65 0.41 -2.20
N ARG A 74 4.08 -0.83 -1.97
CA ARG A 74 3.16 -1.92 -1.65
C ARG A 74 2.45 -1.69 -0.31
N TYR A 75 3.17 -1.25 0.72
CA TYR A 75 2.57 -0.97 2.03
C TYR A 75 1.55 0.16 1.93
N GLU A 76 1.91 1.27 1.28
CA GLU A 76 1.02 2.41 1.09
C GLU A 76 -0.26 2.01 0.31
N ILE A 77 -0.11 1.27 -0.79
CA ILE A 77 -1.27 0.79 -1.56
C ILE A 77 -2.12 -0.18 -0.72
N ASP A 78 -1.52 -1.04 0.08
CA ASP A 78 -2.24 -1.98 0.93
C ASP A 78 -3.07 -1.24 1.98
N MET A 79 -2.52 -0.16 2.61
CA MET A 79 -3.24 0.69 3.55
C MET A 79 -4.31 1.53 2.87
N TYR A 80 -4.00 2.17 1.74
CA TYR A 80 -4.96 2.88 0.90
C TYR A 80 -6.20 2.03 0.58
N GLN A 81 -5.98 0.79 0.12
CA GLN A 81 -7.09 -0.13 -0.19
C GLN A 81 -7.85 -0.56 1.06
N PHE A 82 -7.16 -0.75 2.19
CA PHE A 82 -7.80 -1.06 3.46
C PHE A 82 -8.79 0.04 3.86
N TYR A 83 -8.35 1.29 3.88
CA TYR A 83 -9.20 2.42 4.25
C TYR A 83 -10.35 2.63 3.27
N ARG A 84 -10.08 2.59 1.97
CA ARG A 84 -11.09 2.70 0.94
C ARG A 84 -12.22 1.68 1.12
N PHE A 85 -11.88 0.41 1.20
CA PHE A 85 -12.88 -0.64 1.34
C PHE A 85 -13.54 -0.67 2.71
N GLY A 86 -12.86 -0.23 3.75
CA GLY A 86 -13.42 -0.04 5.09
C GLY A 86 -14.54 1.00 5.06
N MET A 87 -14.31 2.15 4.42
CA MET A 87 -15.33 3.18 4.21
C MET A 87 -16.55 2.68 3.42
N GLU A 88 -16.32 1.85 2.40
CA GLU A 88 -17.41 1.29 1.59
C GLU A 88 -18.29 0.31 2.38
N ARG A 89 -17.73 -0.35 3.38
CA ARG A 89 -18.40 -1.41 4.14
C ARG A 89 -19.05 -0.95 5.42
N THR A 90 -18.46 0.03 6.11
CA THR A 90 -19.02 0.50 7.39
C THR A 90 -20.21 1.45 7.19
N THR A 91 -21.21 1.29 8.05
CA THR A 91 -22.33 2.24 8.18
C THR A 91 -22.12 3.22 9.32
N ASP A 92 -21.12 3.00 10.18
CA ASP A 92 -20.78 3.93 11.27
C ASP A 92 -20.11 5.18 10.72
N THR A 93 -20.67 6.34 11.08
CA THR A 93 -20.24 7.63 10.52
C THR A 93 -18.92 8.12 11.11
N VAL A 94 -18.62 7.76 12.35
CA VAL A 94 -17.38 8.16 13.03
C VAL A 94 -16.24 7.33 12.47
N LEU A 95 -16.38 6.00 12.44
CA LEU A 95 -15.37 5.12 11.82
C LEU A 95 -15.12 5.52 10.37
N ARG A 96 -16.20 5.78 9.59
CA ARG A 96 -16.05 6.22 8.20
C ARG A 96 -15.21 7.49 8.07
N ALA A 97 -15.42 8.49 8.92
CA ALA A 97 -14.69 9.75 8.88
C ALA A 97 -13.18 9.55 9.21
N VAL A 98 -12.88 8.69 10.18
CA VAL A 98 -11.48 8.34 10.51
C VAL A 98 -10.80 7.63 9.34
N LEU A 99 -11.48 6.63 8.74
CA LEU A 99 -10.94 5.91 7.59
C LEU A 99 -10.75 6.83 6.37
N GLU A 100 -11.63 7.83 6.17
CA GLU A 100 -11.54 8.82 5.09
C GLU A 100 -10.34 9.74 5.29
N GLU A 101 -10.08 10.18 6.52
CA GLU A 101 -8.90 10.99 6.84
C GLU A 101 -7.61 10.22 6.53
N LEU A 102 -7.51 8.98 7.00
CA LEU A 102 -6.32 8.15 6.79
C LEU A 102 -6.17 7.76 5.31
N TYR A 103 -7.26 7.46 4.61
CA TYR A 103 -7.26 7.22 3.17
C TYR A 103 -6.57 8.34 2.38
N HIS A 104 -6.86 9.60 2.70
CA HIS A 104 -6.23 10.75 2.03
C HIS A 104 -4.75 10.91 2.39
N LYS A 105 -4.35 10.53 3.60
CA LYS A 105 -2.92 10.51 3.97
C LYS A 105 -2.14 9.50 3.16
N GLU A 106 -2.71 8.29 2.93
CA GLU A 106 -2.07 7.29 2.06
C GLU A 106 -1.98 7.77 0.59
N GLU A 107 -2.97 8.54 0.10
CA GLU A 107 -2.85 9.17 -1.22
C GLU A 107 -1.65 10.12 -1.29
N ASP A 108 -1.42 10.91 -0.25
CA ASP A 108 -0.29 11.83 -0.17
C ASP A 108 1.05 11.08 -0.10
N HIS A 109 1.16 10.01 0.69
CA HIS A 109 2.36 9.17 0.77
C HIS A 109 2.69 8.51 -0.58
N ILE A 110 1.70 7.97 -1.28
CA ILE A 110 1.86 7.39 -2.60
C ILE A 110 2.37 8.46 -3.59
N ALA A 111 1.78 9.67 -3.55
CA ALA A 111 2.18 10.77 -4.42
C ALA A 111 3.63 11.24 -4.13
N GLU A 112 4.03 11.29 -2.87
CA GLU A 112 5.40 11.60 -2.47
C GLU A 112 6.40 10.57 -2.99
N LEU A 113 6.11 9.28 -2.85
CA LEU A 113 6.95 8.22 -3.40
C LEU A 113 7.04 8.29 -4.93
N GLU A 114 5.92 8.60 -5.63
CA GLU A 114 5.93 8.80 -7.09
C GLU A 114 6.82 9.98 -7.49
N GLU A 115 6.73 11.10 -6.78
CA GLU A 115 7.55 12.28 -7.04
C GLU A 115 9.03 12.00 -6.75
N LYS A 116 9.33 11.47 -5.58
CA LYS A 116 10.68 11.21 -5.09
C LYS A 116 11.46 10.27 -5.98
N TYR A 117 10.82 9.20 -6.44
CA TYR A 117 11.47 8.18 -7.25
C TYR A 117 11.17 8.32 -8.74
N HIS A 118 10.55 9.45 -9.15
CA HIS A 118 10.19 9.72 -10.55
C HIS A 118 9.45 8.55 -11.22
N MET A 119 8.66 7.84 -10.43
CA MET A 119 7.86 6.74 -10.94
C MET A 119 6.43 7.19 -11.23
N HIS A 120 5.70 6.35 -11.92
CA HIS A 120 4.29 6.55 -12.18
C HIS A 120 3.56 5.22 -12.05
N LEU A 121 2.69 5.13 -11.07
CA LEU A 121 1.88 3.94 -10.84
C LEU A 121 0.75 3.88 -11.89
N ASP A 122 0.37 2.67 -12.23
CA ASP A 122 -0.83 2.47 -13.07
C ASP A 122 -2.05 2.81 -12.21
N PRO A 123 -2.93 3.73 -12.66
CA PRO A 123 -4.15 4.08 -11.92
C PRO A 123 -5.01 2.87 -11.56
N GLY A 124 -4.95 1.79 -12.35
CA GLY A 124 -5.64 0.53 -12.04
C GLY A 124 -5.10 -0.22 -10.80
N MET A 125 -3.99 0.22 -10.21
CA MET A 125 -3.52 -0.29 -8.90
C MET A 125 -4.26 0.34 -7.74
N LEU A 126 -4.64 1.60 -7.88
CA LEU A 126 -5.42 2.34 -6.89
C LEU A 126 -6.91 2.13 -7.13
N ASP A 127 -7.35 2.19 -8.37
CA ASP A 127 -8.73 1.97 -8.77
C ASP A 127 -8.91 0.57 -9.37
N LEU A 128 -9.05 -0.42 -8.49
CA LEU A 128 -9.18 -1.82 -8.89
C LEU A 128 -10.48 -2.05 -9.67
N PRO A 129 -10.45 -2.87 -10.73
CA PRO A 129 -11.67 -3.34 -11.36
C PRO A 129 -12.62 -3.98 -10.35
N GLU A 130 -13.93 -3.79 -10.50
CA GLU A 130 -14.96 -4.20 -9.53
C GLU A 130 -14.76 -5.63 -8.99
N GLN A 131 -14.55 -6.61 -9.88
CA GLN A 131 -14.33 -8.00 -9.47
C GLN A 131 -13.06 -8.16 -8.63
N ALA A 132 -11.98 -7.47 -8.99
CA ALA A 132 -10.72 -7.49 -8.24
C ALA A 132 -10.89 -6.82 -6.88
N GLY A 133 -11.55 -5.67 -6.84
CA GLY A 133 -11.88 -4.96 -5.61
C GLY A 133 -12.71 -5.81 -4.65
N GLN A 134 -13.72 -6.52 -5.14
CA GLN A 134 -14.53 -7.43 -4.32
C GLN A 134 -13.68 -8.55 -3.69
N ILE A 135 -12.79 -9.17 -4.46
CA ILE A 135 -11.90 -10.24 -3.96
C ILE A 135 -10.96 -9.69 -2.88
N VAL A 136 -10.33 -8.55 -3.15
CA VAL A 136 -9.38 -7.90 -2.22
C VAL A 136 -10.12 -7.49 -0.95
N SER A 137 -11.26 -6.81 -1.06
CA SER A 137 -12.08 -6.39 0.07
C SER A 137 -12.56 -7.56 0.94
N GLN A 138 -13.01 -8.66 0.34
CA GLN A 138 -13.41 -9.85 1.07
C GLN A 138 -12.24 -10.47 1.85
N TRP A 139 -11.06 -10.46 1.26
CA TRP A 139 -9.87 -10.99 1.92
C TRP A 139 -9.39 -10.09 3.07
N ILE A 140 -9.32 -8.76 2.85
CA ILE A 140 -8.91 -7.77 3.86
C ILE A 140 -9.76 -7.90 5.13
N PHE A 141 -11.07 -7.99 4.96
CA PHE A 141 -12.05 -8.00 6.05
C PHE A 141 -12.57 -9.40 6.37
N GLN A 142 -11.83 -10.45 6.01
CA GLN A 142 -12.20 -11.82 6.36
C GLN A 142 -12.35 -11.97 7.88
N GLY A 143 -13.51 -12.46 8.30
CA GLY A 143 -13.87 -12.68 9.70
C GLY A 143 -14.52 -11.47 10.39
N ILE A 144 -14.57 -10.31 9.75
CA ILE A 144 -15.29 -9.13 10.25
C ILE A 144 -16.73 -9.16 9.75
N ASP A 145 -17.68 -9.14 10.68
CA ASP A 145 -19.11 -9.09 10.38
C ASP A 145 -19.63 -7.66 10.46
N PHE A 146 -19.72 -7.00 9.33
CA PHE A 146 -20.19 -5.61 9.22
C PHE A 146 -21.70 -5.43 9.48
N GLU A 147 -22.47 -6.52 9.58
CA GLU A 147 -23.89 -6.45 9.91
C GLU A 147 -24.11 -6.39 11.43
N GLN A 148 -23.15 -6.75 12.25
CA GLN A 148 -23.19 -6.55 13.70
C GLN A 148 -22.92 -5.08 14.04
N SER A 149 -23.85 -4.46 14.77
CA SER A 149 -23.93 -3.00 14.92
C SER A 149 -22.74 -2.31 15.58
N GLU A 150 -21.94 -2.99 16.42
CA GLU A 150 -20.83 -2.35 17.15
C GLU A 150 -19.53 -3.20 17.10
N GLY A 151 -19.65 -4.53 16.99
CA GLY A 151 -18.50 -5.44 17.04
C GLY A 151 -17.47 -5.18 15.93
N HIS A 152 -17.94 -4.92 14.71
CA HIS A 152 -17.04 -4.70 13.58
C HIS A 152 -16.18 -3.44 13.70
N ILE A 153 -16.65 -2.40 14.42
CA ILE A 153 -15.93 -1.14 14.57
C ILE A 153 -14.59 -1.38 15.26
N LEU A 154 -14.61 -2.09 16.40
CA LEU A 154 -13.38 -2.44 17.14
C LEU A 154 -12.47 -3.35 16.32
N GLU A 155 -13.03 -4.33 15.59
CA GLU A 155 -12.25 -5.23 14.76
C GLU A 155 -11.56 -4.50 13.61
N VAL A 156 -12.20 -3.48 13.03
CA VAL A 156 -11.59 -2.63 12.00
C VAL A 156 -10.46 -1.79 12.59
N TYR A 157 -10.69 -1.11 13.73
CA TYR A 157 -9.63 -0.38 14.43
C TYR A 157 -8.44 -1.28 14.81
N ASP A 158 -8.70 -2.43 15.42
CA ASP A 158 -7.65 -3.37 15.82
C ASP A 158 -6.82 -3.84 14.62
N ARG A 159 -7.46 -4.11 13.50
CA ARG A 159 -6.78 -4.53 12.27
C ARG A 159 -5.97 -3.41 11.66
N ALA A 160 -6.51 -2.19 11.57
CA ALA A 160 -5.81 -1.02 11.10
C ALA A 160 -4.55 -0.76 11.94
N ILE A 161 -4.66 -0.71 13.27
CA ILE A 161 -3.54 -0.51 14.20
C ILE A 161 -2.43 -1.55 13.98
N VAL A 162 -2.79 -2.82 13.79
CA VAL A 162 -1.79 -3.88 13.54
C VAL A 162 -1.09 -3.66 12.21
N MET A 163 -1.80 -3.24 11.18
CA MET A 163 -1.24 -3.00 9.85
C MET A 163 -0.31 -1.78 9.88
N GLU A 164 -0.74 -0.64 10.43
CA GLU A 164 0.06 0.57 10.56
C GLU A 164 1.35 0.35 11.37
N ARG A 165 1.26 -0.32 12.51
CA ARG A 165 2.44 -0.68 13.29
C ARG A 165 3.45 -1.49 12.48
N ARG A 166 2.98 -2.44 11.67
CA ARG A 166 3.83 -3.25 10.81
C ARG A 166 4.48 -2.40 9.71
N THR A 167 3.75 -1.47 9.13
CA THR A 167 4.26 -0.53 8.12
C THR A 167 5.32 0.38 8.73
N CYS A 168 5.03 0.99 9.88
CA CYS A 168 5.96 1.81 10.65
C CYS A 168 7.27 1.07 11.00
N GLU A 169 7.16 -0.15 11.54
CA GLU A 169 8.33 -0.98 11.85
C GLU A 169 9.16 -1.25 10.60
N ARG A 170 8.50 -1.57 9.49
CA ARG A 170 9.18 -1.87 8.24
C ARG A 170 9.89 -0.66 7.65
N PHE A 171 9.29 0.51 7.68
CA PHE A 171 9.95 1.74 7.22
C PHE A 171 11.14 2.11 8.10
N ARG A 172 11.06 1.91 9.42
CA ARG A 172 12.22 2.05 10.31
C ARG A 172 13.36 1.09 9.97
N GLU A 173 13.05 -0.16 9.66
CA GLU A 173 14.05 -1.14 9.21
C GLU A 173 14.71 -0.69 7.91
N LEU A 174 13.93 -0.25 6.91
CA LEU A 174 14.44 0.25 5.64
C LEU A 174 15.32 1.48 5.82
N ALA A 175 14.88 2.45 6.65
CA ALA A 175 15.69 3.62 7.00
C ALA A 175 17.02 3.23 7.64
N ASN A 176 17.04 2.21 8.49
CA ASN A 176 18.24 1.77 9.20
C ASN A 176 19.28 1.09 8.28
N VAL A 177 18.85 0.39 7.23
CA VAL A 177 19.77 -0.29 6.29
C VAL A 177 20.25 0.62 5.17
N LEU A 178 19.56 1.71 4.89
CA LEU A 178 19.96 2.69 3.90
C LEU A 178 21.12 3.55 4.37
N PRO A 179 22.06 3.95 3.48
CA PRO A 179 23.09 4.92 3.82
C PRO A 179 22.44 6.27 4.15
N PRO A 180 23.13 7.14 4.96
CA PRO A 180 22.67 8.50 5.18
C PRO A 180 22.42 9.25 3.86
N GLY A 181 21.29 9.93 3.74
CA GLY A 181 20.91 10.68 2.56
C GLY A 181 19.42 10.69 2.29
N PRO A 182 18.99 11.27 1.15
CA PRO A 182 17.58 11.51 0.86
C PRO A 182 16.68 10.28 0.94
N HIS A 183 17.17 9.12 0.54
CA HIS A 183 16.37 7.88 0.62
C HIS A 183 16.08 7.46 2.07
N ARG A 184 17.10 7.56 2.98
CA ARG A 184 16.90 7.28 4.40
C ARG A 184 15.91 8.27 5.03
N GLU A 185 16.00 9.55 4.64
CA GLU A 185 15.14 10.61 5.17
C GLU A 185 13.67 10.31 4.85
N VAL A 186 13.35 9.98 3.60
CA VAL A 186 11.97 9.60 3.19
C VAL A 186 11.41 8.48 4.07
N TYR A 187 12.14 7.37 4.24
CA TYR A 187 11.62 6.26 5.05
C TYR A 187 11.57 6.59 6.54
N SER A 188 12.39 7.53 7.02
CA SER A 188 12.29 8.00 8.41
C SER A 188 11.06 8.90 8.60
N GLU A 189 10.73 9.72 7.62
CA GLU A 189 9.54 10.57 7.60
C GLU A 189 8.28 9.71 7.53
N LEU A 190 8.18 8.82 6.54
CA LEU A 190 7.05 7.88 6.43
C LEU A 190 6.85 7.08 7.74
N ALA A 191 7.93 6.55 8.33
CA ALA A 191 7.80 5.82 9.60
C ALA A 191 7.27 6.67 10.77
N ALA A 192 7.54 7.98 10.77
CA ALA A 192 7.00 8.90 11.78
C ALA A 192 5.51 9.18 11.52
N GLU A 193 5.12 9.34 10.27
CA GLU A 193 3.73 9.56 9.85
C GLU A 193 2.86 8.34 10.15
N GLU A 194 3.36 7.12 9.90
CA GLU A 194 2.66 5.88 10.30
C GLU A 194 2.48 5.75 11.82
N GLU A 195 3.42 6.27 12.62
CA GLU A 195 3.26 6.32 14.08
C GLU A 195 2.14 7.28 14.49
N ASP A 196 1.97 8.38 13.77
CA ASP A 196 0.84 9.30 13.96
C ASP A 196 -0.49 8.65 13.57
N HIS A 197 -0.54 7.85 12.49
CA HIS A 197 -1.74 7.07 12.11
C HIS A 197 -2.13 6.08 13.22
N VAL A 198 -1.16 5.34 13.78
CA VAL A 198 -1.40 4.47 14.94
C VAL A 198 -2.01 5.26 16.09
N SER A 199 -1.47 6.43 16.41
CA SER A 199 -1.94 7.28 17.52
C SER A 199 -3.38 7.77 17.31
N ILE A 200 -3.74 8.14 16.08
CA ILE A 200 -5.11 8.51 15.70
C ILE A 200 -6.04 7.32 15.94
N LEU A 201 -5.71 6.16 15.37
CA LEU A 201 -6.54 4.96 15.46
C LEU A 201 -6.74 4.49 16.91
N GLU A 202 -5.69 4.51 17.72
CA GLU A 202 -5.78 4.14 19.15
C GLU A 202 -6.66 5.11 19.94
N THR A 203 -6.54 6.41 19.66
CA THR A 203 -7.35 7.45 20.31
C THR A 203 -8.83 7.26 19.98
N GLU A 204 -9.17 7.08 18.72
CA GLU A 204 -10.55 6.90 18.29
C GLU A 204 -11.15 5.59 18.79
N ARG A 205 -10.35 4.51 18.80
CA ARG A 205 -10.75 3.23 19.39
C ARG A 205 -11.06 3.37 20.89
N GLU A 206 -10.23 4.08 21.66
CA GLU A 206 -10.45 4.32 23.08
C GLU A 206 -11.72 5.18 23.30
N GLN A 207 -11.93 6.20 22.50
CA GLN A 207 -13.14 7.02 22.56
C GLN A 207 -14.39 6.18 22.28
N PHE A 208 -14.32 5.25 21.35
CA PHE A 208 -15.43 4.33 21.06
C PHE A 208 -15.74 3.42 22.25
N LEU A 209 -14.72 2.88 22.93
CA LEU A 209 -14.89 2.02 24.10
C LEU A 209 -15.49 2.75 25.33
N ASN A 210 -15.36 4.07 25.39
CA ASN A 210 -15.80 4.89 26.52
C ASN A 210 -17.18 5.53 26.29
N LYS A 211 -17.88 5.23 25.19
CA LYS A 211 -19.25 5.66 24.90
C LYS A 211 -20.26 4.72 25.50
#